data_e563a5e515d90fb2db820956cd0d6e37
#
_entry.id   e563a5e515d90fb2db820956cd0d6e37
#
_cell.length_a   1.000
_cell.length_b   1.000
_cell.length_c   1.000
_cell.angle_alpha   90.00
_cell.angle_beta   90.00
_cell.angle_gamma   90.00
#
_symmetry.space_group_name_H-M   'P 1'
#
loop_
_entity.id
_entity.type
_entity.pdbx_description
1 polymer ?
#
loop_
_entity_poly.entity_id
_entity_poly.type
_entity_poly.pdbx_seq_one_letter_code
_entity_poly.pdbx_strand_id
1 'polypeptide(L)'
;GIVGQMTVAENMILEDLSNKRIQSRGLLNRDAIIQHCEDLSVKYDVRGPGANASARLLSGGNIQKLILARVFEAAPKLILANQPTRGLDMGAAADVANRLLEARQRGSGVILISEDLDEILSLSDRIMVIYDGELKAVETHDRETIGLMMAGEAA
;
A
#
# COMPACT_ATOMS: atom_id res chain seq x y z
N GLY A 1 4.52 5.79 6.38
CA GLY A 1 4.05 7.17 6.48
C GLY A 1 4.79 8.11 5.56
N ILE A 2 4.52 9.42 5.66
CA ILE A 2 5.21 10.48 4.93
C ILE A 2 5.90 11.45 5.89
N VAL A 3 6.90 12.18 5.39
CA VAL A 3 7.50 13.34 6.07
C VAL A 3 6.88 14.60 5.46
N GLY A 4 5.91 15.20 6.16
CA GLY A 4 5.09 16.29 5.62
C GLY A 4 5.86 17.53 5.18
N GLN A 5 7.02 17.81 5.80
CA GLN A 5 7.86 18.95 5.45
C GLN A 5 8.74 18.73 4.20
N MET A 6 8.99 17.46 3.85
CA MET A 6 9.69 17.10 2.60
C MET A 6 8.78 17.29 1.40
N THR A 7 9.38 17.42 0.23
CA THR A 7 8.63 17.48 -1.03
C THR A 7 7.96 16.16 -1.37
N VAL A 8 7.00 16.19 -2.30
CA VAL A 8 6.36 14.98 -2.84
C VAL A 8 7.41 14.07 -3.45
N ALA A 9 8.35 14.64 -4.23
CA ALA A 9 9.43 13.90 -4.88
C ALA A 9 10.37 13.22 -3.87
N GLU A 10 10.78 13.92 -2.82
CA GLU A 10 11.61 13.35 -1.75
C GLU A 10 10.89 12.23 -1.01
N ASN A 11 9.61 12.39 -0.71
CA ASN A 11 8.80 11.32 -0.09
C ASN A 11 8.68 10.09 -0.98
N MET A 12 8.61 10.27 -2.31
CA MET A 12 8.46 9.17 -3.27
C MET A 12 9.68 8.23 -3.27
N ILE A 13 10.88 8.75 -2.99
CA ILE A 13 12.14 8.00 -3.07
C ILE A 13 12.69 7.53 -1.71
N LEU A 14 12.02 7.84 -0.59
CA LEU A 14 12.55 7.60 0.76
C LEU A 14 13.02 6.16 1.03
N GLU A 15 12.39 5.16 0.40
CA GLU A 15 12.71 3.75 0.60
C GLU A 15 13.55 3.15 -0.53
N ASP A 16 13.87 3.93 -1.57
CA ASP A 16 14.59 3.46 -2.76
C ASP A 16 15.74 4.40 -3.17
N LEU A 17 16.50 4.87 -2.19
CA LEU A 17 17.65 5.77 -2.42
C LEU A 17 18.77 5.13 -3.25
N SER A 18 18.80 3.79 -3.35
CA SER A 18 19.78 3.03 -4.14
C SER A 18 19.41 2.91 -5.62
N ASN A 19 18.25 3.38 -6.02
CA ASN A 19 17.75 3.29 -7.39
C ASN A 19 18.66 4.04 -8.36
N LYS A 20 19.26 3.31 -9.30
CA LYS A 20 20.18 3.90 -10.29
C LYS A 20 19.51 4.92 -11.22
N ARG A 21 18.16 4.89 -11.35
CA ARG A 21 17.42 5.86 -12.18
C ARG A 21 17.45 7.27 -11.60
N ILE A 22 17.54 7.39 -10.26
CA ILE A 22 17.57 8.68 -9.56
C ILE A 22 18.98 9.10 -9.16
N GLN A 23 20.00 8.36 -9.58
CA GLN A 23 21.40 8.63 -9.28
C GLN A 23 22.18 9.01 -10.52
N SER A 24 23.18 9.89 -10.34
CA SER A 24 24.22 10.19 -11.33
C SER A 24 25.56 10.16 -10.64
N ARG A 25 26.51 9.33 -11.12
CA ARG A 25 27.86 9.17 -10.54
C ARG A 25 27.86 8.87 -9.02
N GLY A 26 26.86 8.09 -8.54
CA GLY A 26 26.73 7.74 -7.13
C GLY A 26 26.11 8.81 -6.23
N LEU A 27 25.67 9.94 -6.79
CA LEU A 27 24.95 11.01 -6.08
C LEU A 27 23.50 11.07 -6.56
N LEU A 28 22.61 11.52 -5.68
CA LEU A 28 21.21 11.76 -6.04
C LEU A 28 21.11 12.89 -7.06
N ASN A 29 20.39 12.64 -8.16
CA ASN A 29 20.16 13.61 -9.23
C ASN A 29 18.75 14.18 -9.06
N ARG A 30 18.67 15.47 -8.76
CA ARG A 30 17.40 16.16 -8.46
C ARG A 30 16.42 16.11 -9.65
N ASP A 31 16.90 16.33 -10.87
CA ASP A 31 16.03 16.35 -12.05
C ASP A 31 15.50 14.95 -12.33
N ALA A 32 16.33 13.91 -12.18
CA ALA A 32 15.91 12.53 -12.30
C ALA A 32 14.89 12.11 -11.21
N ILE A 33 15.04 12.63 -9.99
CA ILE A 33 14.07 12.41 -8.89
C ILE A 33 12.72 13.06 -9.22
N ILE A 34 12.72 14.29 -9.73
CA ILE A 34 11.50 15.00 -10.12
C ILE A 34 10.80 14.23 -11.23
N GLN A 35 11.52 13.87 -12.30
CA GLN A 35 10.95 13.10 -13.41
C GLN A 35 10.38 11.75 -12.93
N HIS A 36 11.12 11.02 -12.10
CA HIS A 36 10.65 9.77 -11.52
C HIS A 36 9.36 9.95 -10.69
N CYS A 37 9.29 11.03 -9.90
CA CYS A 37 8.08 11.38 -9.15
C CYS A 37 6.90 11.69 -10.07
N GLU A 38 7.11 12.41 -11.15
CA GLU A 38 6.07 12.73 -12.13
C GLU A 38 5.54 11.47 -12.81
N ASP A 39 6.42 10.59 -13.27
CA ASP A 39 6.05 9.31 -13.88
C ASP A 39 5.21 8.45 -12.91
N LEU A 40 5.62 8.35 -11.65
CA LEU A 40 4.88 7.61 -10.64
C LEU A 40 3.55 8.29 -10.26
N SER A 41 3.53 9.62 -10.23
CA SER A 41 2.30 10.36 -9.97
C SER A 41 1.23 10.09 -11.03
N VAL A 42 1.62 9.98 -12.29
CA VAL A 42 0.72 9.56 -13.37
C VAL A 42 0.28 8.10 -13.19
N LYS A 43 1.23 7.19 -12.97
CA LYS A 43 0.97 5.73 -12.86
C LYS A 43 0.04 5.37 -11.68
N TYR A 44 0.12 6.13 -10.58
CA TYR A 44 -0.62 5.89 -9.35
C TYR A 44 -1.73 6.91 -9.10
N ASP A 45 -2.01 7.78 -10.07
CA ASP A 45 -3.01 8.86 -9.96
C ASP A 45 -2.81 9.71 -8.69
N VAL A 46 -1.57 10.05 -8.36
CA VAL A 46 -1.26 10.96 -7.25
C VAL A 46 -1.45 12.38 -7.73
N ARG A 47 -2.51 13.03 -7.27
CA ARG A 47 -2.86 14.41 -7.65
C ARG A 47 -2.45 15.40 -6.56
N GLY A 48 -1.82 16.49 -6.95
CA GLY A 48 -1.36 17.48 -5.98
C GLY A 48 -0.65 18.66 -6.62
N PRO A 49 0.01 19.49 -5.80
CA PRO A 49 0.63 20.74 -6.24
C PRO A 49 1.96 20.53 -7.01
N GLY A 50 2.34 19.28 -7.30
CA GLY A 50 3.53 18.95 -8.07
C GLY A 50 4.69 18.41 -7.22
N ALA A 51 5.70 17.84 -7.91
CA ALA A 51 6.81 17.12 -7.31
C ALA A 51 7.63 17.93 -6.28
N ASN A 52 7.80 19.22 -6.52
CA ASN A 52 8.58 20.13 -5.66
C ASN A 52 7.80 20.70 -4.48
N ALA A 53 6.50 20.49 -4.41
CA ALA A 53 5.68 21.01 -3.32
C ALA A 53 5.82 20.14 -2.05
N SER A 54 5.58 20.76 -0.88
CA SER A 54 5.55 20.03 0.39
C SER A 54 4.45 18.97 0.41
N ALA A 55 4.76 17.75 0.82
CA ALA A 55 3.83 16.64 0.85
C ALA A 55 2.63 16.86 1.80
N ARG A 56 2.76 17.75 2.78
CA ARG A 56 1.65 18.15 3.68
C ARG A 56 0.48 18.81 2.95
N LEU A 57 0.69 19.28 1.72
CA LEU A 57 -0.34 19.91 0.89
C LEU A 57 -1.20 18.88 0.13
N LEU A 58 -0.83 17.61 0.17
CA LEU A 58 -1.63 16.54 -0.40
C LEU A 58 -2.87 16.27 0.46
N SER A 59 -3.97 15.91 -0.18
CA SER A 59 -5.13 15.33 0.52
C SER A 59 -4.79 13.95 1.08
N GLY A 60 -5.55 13.48 2.09
CA GLY A 60 -5.33 12.17 2.70
C GLY A 60 -5.29 11.02 1.69
N GLY A 61 -6.20 11.00 0.72
CA GLY A 61 -6.23 10.00 -0.35
C GLY A 61 -4.99 10.06 -1.26
N ASN A 62 -4.48 11.26 -1.56
CA ASN A 62 -3.24 11.39 -2.35
C ASN A 62 -1.99 11.01 -1.55
N ILE A 63 -1.98 11.25 -0.23
CA ILE A 63 -0.92 10.74 0.66
C ILE A 63 -0.91 9.22 0.62
N GLN A 64 -2.06 8.57 0.69
CA GLN A 64 -2.16 7.11 0.63
C GLN A 64 -1.70 6.57 -0.72
N LYS A 65 -2.11 7.18 -1.84
CA LYS A 65 -1.63 6.82 -3.18
C LYS A 65 -0.11 6.97 -3.32
N LEU A 66 0.49 8.03 -2.74
CA LEU A 66 1.94 8.21 -2.71
C LEU A 66 2.65 7.09 -1.95
N ILE A 67 2.13 6.73 -0.77
CA ILE A 67 2.70 5.62 0.04
C ILE A 67 2.60 4.30 -0.74
N LEU A 68 1.47 4.03 -1.37
CA LEU A 68 1.27 2.82 -2.19
C LEU A 68 2.23 2.80 -3.38
N ALA A 69 2.38 3.93 -4.10
CA ALA A 69 3.32 4.05 -5.20
C ALA A 69 4.73 3.66 -4.77
N ARG A 70 5.21 4.22 -3.67
CA ARG A 70 6.52 3.92 -3.10
C ARG A 70 6.70 2.44 -2.77
N VAL A 71 5.72 1.84 -2.08
CA VAL A 71 5.79 0.44 -1.66
C VAL A 71 5.79 -0.51 -2.87
N PHE A 72 4.90 -0.28 -3.85
CA PHE A 72 4.79 -1.19 -5.00
C PHE A 72 5.95 -1.05 -6.00
N GLU A 73 6.53 0.16 -6.14
CA GLU A 73 7.71 0.35 -7.01
C GLU A 73 8.98 -0.28 -6.45
N ALA A 74 9.12 -0.34 -5.15
CA ALA A 74 10.24 -1.02 -4.48
C ALA A 74 10.23 -2.55 -4.73
N ALA A 75 9.13 -3.10 -5.25
CA ALA A 75 8.93 -4.53 -5.50
C ALA A 75 9.43 -5.42 -4.36
N PRO A 76 8.95 -5.23 -3.12
CA PRO A 76 9.46 -5.93 -1.96
C PRO A 76 9.10 -7.42 -2.01
N LYS A 77 9.89 -8.26 -1.34
CA LYS A 77 9.58 -9.68 -1.19
C LYS A 77 8.38 -9.96 -0.28
N LEU A 78 8.10 -9.03 0.64
CA LEU A 78 6.98 -9.11 1.58
C LEU A 78 6.33 -7.74 1.71
N ILE A 79 5.00 -7.70 1.57
CA ILE A 79 4.15 -6.53 1.81
C ILE A 79 3.31 -6.78 3.06
N LEU A 80 3.36 -5.86 4.01
CA LEU A 80 2.44 -5.81 5.13
C LEU A 80 1.43 -4.68 4.87
N ALA A 81 0.21 -5.03 4.51
CA ALA A 81 -0.88 -4.12 4.22
C ALA A 81 -1.88 -4.11 5.39
N ASN A 82 -1.88 -3.02 6.17
CA ASN A 82 -2.81 -2.85 7.27
C ASN A 82 -3.86 -1.81 6.90
N GLN A 83 -5.13 -2.25 6.79
CA GLN A 83 -6.29 -1.44 6.41
C GLN A 83 -6.04 -0.63 5.11
N PRO A 84 -5.54 -1.26 4.02
CA PRO A 84 -5.01 -0.53 2.87
C PRO A 84 -6.07 0.24 2.09
N THR A 85 -7.34 -0.16 2.19
CA THR A 85 -8.47 0.46 1.47
C THR A 85 -9.30 1.40 2.34
N ARG A 86 -8.98 1.49 3.63
CA ARG A 86 -9.76 2.29 4.59
C ARG A 86 -9.82 3.76 4.18
N GLY A 87 -11.05 4.27 4.05
CA GLY A 87 -11.29 5.68 3.70
C GLY A 87 -11.10 6.01 2.22
N LEU A 88 -10.90 5.01 1.37
CA LEU A 88 -10.90 5.16 -0.08
C LEU A 88 -12.31 5.00 -0.66
N ASP A 89 -12.54 5.64 -1.81
CA ASP A 89 -13.69 5.32 -2.63
C ASP A 89 -13.55 3.93 -3.30
N MET A 90 -14.65 3.39 -3.83
CA MET A 90 -14.68 2.05 -4.41
C MET A 90 -13.66 1.86 -5.55
N GLY A 91 -13.43 2.89 -6.37
CA GLY A 91 -12.48 2.82 -7.48
C GLY A 91 -11.05 2.72 -6.97
N ALA A 92 -10.68 3.59 -6.03
CA ALA A 92 -9.35 3.58 -5.41
C ALA A 92 -9.11 2.29 -4.59
N ALA A 93 -10.12 1.76 -3.90
CA ALA A 93 -10.02 0.50 -3.19
C ALA A 93 -9.77 -0.68 -4.15
N ALA A 94 -10.48 -0.73 -5.28
CA ALA A 94 -10.26 -1.74 -6.32
C ALA A 94 -8.85 -1.65 -6.92
N ASP A 95 -8.32 -0.44 -7.14
CA ASP A 95 -6.95 -0.27 -7.62
C ASP A 95 -5.91 -0.82 -6.63
N VAL A 96 -6.10 -0.58 -5.33
CA VAL A 96 -5.23 -1.14 -4.28
C VAL A 96 -5.28 -2.66 -4.28
N ALA A 97 -6.49 -3.24 -4.32
CA ALA A 97 -6.70 -4.68 -4.37
C ALA A 97 -5.99 -5.32 -5.58
N ASN A 98 -6.15 -4.74 -6.77
CA ASN A 98 -5.49 -5.22 -7.98
C ASN A 98 -3.97 -5.17 -7.85
N ARG A 99 -3.40 -4.12 -7.28
CA ARG A 99 -1.94 -3.99 -7.07
C ARG A 99 -1.39 -5.00 -6.07
N LEU A 100 -2.14 -5.33 -5.02
CA LEU A 100 -1.78 -6.41 -4.09
C LEU A 100 -1.75 -7.76 -4.82
N LEU A 101 -2.76 -8.06 -5.65
CA LEU A 101 -2.80 -9.27 -6.47
C LEU A 101 -1.66 -9.32 -7.49
N GLU A 102 -1.35 -8.21 -8.17
CA GLU A 102 -0.20 -8.12 -9.07
C GLU A 102 1.14 -8.35 -8.36
N ALA A 103 1.31 -7.79 -7.15
CA ALA A 103 2.52 -8.00 -6.36
C ALA A 103 2.68 -9.48 -5.97
N ARG A 104 1.57 -10.13 -5.55
CA ARG A 104 1.53 -11.59 -5.30
C ARG A 104 1.91 -12.39 -6.55
N GLN A 105 1.35 -12.06 -7.72
CA GLN A 105 1.67 -12.73 -8.99
C GLN A 105 3.15 -12.59 -9.36
N ARG A 106 3.80 -11.49 -8.98
CA ARG A 106 5.24 -11.26 -9.15
C ARG A 106 6.10 -11.98 -8.10
N GLY A 107 5.49 -12.69 -7.16
CA GLY A 107 6.17 -13.49 -6.15
C GLY A 107 6.39 -12.80 -4.80
N SER A 108 5.77 -11.63 -4.56
CA SER A 108 5.76 -11.03 -3.23
C SER A 108 4.82 -11.81 -2.30
N GLY A 109 5.24 -12.06 -1.07
CA GLY A 109 4.32 -12.44 0.01
C GLY A 109 3.49 -11.22 0.40
N VAL A 110 2.19 -11.42 0.69
CA VAL A 110 1.33 -10.34 1.17
C VAL A 110 0.66 -10.77 2.47
N ILE A 111 0.83 -9.97 3.51
CA ILE A 111 0.07 -10.08 4.75
C ILE A 111 -0.93 -8.92 4.74
N LEU A 112 -2.21 -9.26 4.59
CA LEU A 112 -3.32 -8.31 4.62
C LEU A 112 -3.97 -8.35 6.00
N ILE A 113 -4.10 -7.19 6.63
CA ILE A 113 -4.85 -7.01 7.87
C ILE A 113 -6.01 -6.08 7.54
N SER A 114 -7.23 -6.57 7.72
CA SER A 114 -8.45 -5.82 7.44
C SER A 114 -9.58 -6.24 8.37
N GLU A 115 -10.47 -5.31 8.67
CA GLU A 115 -11.76 -5.55 9.33
C GLU A 115 -12.86 -5.80 8.30
N ASP A 116 -12.59 -5.56 7.02
CA ASP A 116 -13.54 -5.77 5.93
C ASP A 116 -13.47 -7.23 5.44
N LEU A 117 -14.54 -7.98 5.71
CA LEU A 117 -14.66 -9.38 5.31
C LEU A 117 -14.66 -9.56 3.79
N ASP A 118 -15.24 -8.64 3.03
CA ASP A 118 -15.27 -8.74 1.57
C ASP A 118 -13.86 -8.56 0.99
N GLU A 119 -13.07 -7.66 1.55
CA GLU A 119 -11.67 -7.49 1.19
C GLU A 119 -10.88 -8.77 1.51
N ILE A 120 -10.99 -9.30 2.72
CA ILE A 120 -10.28 -10.52 3.15
C ILE A 120 -10.66 -11.71 2.27
N LEU A 121 -11.95 -11.96 2.06
CA LEU A 121 -12.44 -13.10 1.28
C LEU A 121 -12.04 -13.05 -0.18
N SER A 122 -11.96 -11.83 -0.76
CA SER A 122 -11.62 -11.66 -2.18
C SER A 122 -10.13 -11.72 -2.48
N LEU A 123 -9.26 -11.38 -1.50
CA LEU A 123 -7.83 -11.22 -1.74
C LEU A 123 -6.96 -12.31 -1.12
N SER A 124 -7.47 -13.06 -0.11
CA SER A 124 -6.64 -13.93 0.71
C SER A 124 -6.74 -15.40 0.28
N ASP A 125 -5.59 -16.08 0.20
CA ASP A 125 -5.51 -17.53 0.01
C ASP A 125 -5.67 -18.30 1.34
N ARG A 126 -5.28 -17.65 2.45
CA ARG A 126 -5.34 -18.18 3.81
C ARG A 126 -5.81 -17.09 4.75
N ILE A 127 -6.73 -17.43 5.63
CA ILE A 127 -7.34 -16.47 6.57
C ILE A 127 -6.99 -16.87 8.00
N MET A 128 -6.68 -15.89 8.81
CA MET A 128 -6.49 -16.01 10.25
C MET A 128 -7.33 -14.95 10.94
N VAL A 129 -7.99 -15.30 12.03
CA VAL A 129 -8.75 -14.37 12.86
C VAL A 129 -7.98 -14.12 14.14
N ILE A 130 -7.85 -12.84 14.52
CA ILE A 130 -7.31 -12.43 15.81
C ILE A 130 -8.47 -11.99 16.72
N TYR A 131 -8.60 -12.59 17.90
CA TYR A 131 -9.55 -12.22 18.90
C TYR A 131 -8.95 -12.40 20.30
N ASP A 132 -9.12 -11.43 21.17
CA ASP A 132 -8.59 -11.40 22.54
C ASP A 132 -7.10 -11.77 22.66
N GLY A 133 -6.30 -11.32 21.69
CA GLY A 133 -4.85 -11.58 21.64
C GLY A 133 -4.46 -12.96 21.10
N GLU A 134 -5.40 -13.81 20.74
CA GLU A 134 -5.18 -15.12 20.12
C GLU A 134 -5.37 -15.05 18.60
N LEU A 135 -4.48 -15.71 17.87
CA LEU A 135 -4.52 -15.82 16.41
C LEU A 135 -4.91 -17.25 16.03
N LYS A 136 -6.06 -17.41 15.37
CA LYS A 136 -6.61 -18.71 14.95
C LYS A 136 -6.67 -18.82 13.44
N ALA A 137 -6.19 -19.92 12.89
CA ALA A 137 -6.35 -20.23 11.47
C ALA A 137 -7.80 -20.61 11.18
N VAL A 138 -8.28 -20.17 10.00
CA VAL A 138 -9.63 -20.50 9.50
C VAL A 138 -9.50 -21.47 8.34
N GLU A 139 -10.17 -22.61 8.42
CA GLU A 139 -10.14 -23.65 7.38
C GLU A 139 -11.20 -23.44 6.29
N THR A 140 -12.09 -22.47 6.48
CA THR A 140 -13.19 -22.17 5.57
C THR A 140 -13.14 -20.73 5.07
N HIS A 141 -13.74 -20.47 3.91
CA HIS A 141 -14.00 -19.12 3.41
C HIS A 141 -15.46 -18.71 3.62
N ASP A 142 -16.15 -19.38 4.56
CA ASP A 142 -17.51 -19.02 4.90
C ASP A 142 -17.56 -17.73 5.72
N ARG A 143 -18.31 -16.75 5.19
CA ARG A 143 -18.44 -15.41 5.77
C ARG A 143 -19.02 -15.42 7.19
N GLU A 144 -20.01 -16.28 7.43
CA GLU A 144 -20.70 -16.35 8.71
C GLU A 144 -19.77 -16.88 9.80
N THR A 145 -19.08 -17.99 9.50
CA THR A 145 -18.10 -18.59 10.41
C THR A 145 -16.98 -17.60 10.78
N ILE A 146 -16.42 -16.90 9.78
CA ILE A 146 -15.36 -15.92 10.03
C ILE A 146 -15.90 -14.75 10.87
N GLY A 147 -17.10 -14.26 10.56
CA GLY A 147 -17.75 -13.18 11.31
C GLY A 147 -17.97 -13.55 12.77
N LEU A 148 -18.45 -14.76 13.07
CA LEU A 148 -18.62 -15.26 14.44
C LEU A 148 -17.27 -15.35 15.18
N MET A 149 -16.23 -15.85 14.53
CA MET A 149 -14.89 -15.91 15.12
C MET A 149 -14.35 -14.50 15.44
N MET A 150 -14.59 -13.52 14.57
CA MET A 150 -14.20 -12.12 14.80
C MET A 150 -14.98 -11.48 15.97
N ALA A 151 -16.21 -11.94 16.23
CA ALA A 151 -17.01 -11.51 17.37
C ALA A 151 -16.67 -12.25 18.68
N GLY A 152 -15.78 -13.25 18.63
CA GLY A 152 -15.43 -14.09 19.77
C GLY A 152 -16.42 -15.22 20.05
N GLU A 153 -17.36 -15.44 19.16
CA GLU A 153 -18.29 -16.55 19.18
C GLU A 153 -17.67 -17.73 18.41
N ALA A 154 -16.58 -18.29 18.95
CA ALA A 154 -15.89 -19.38 18.29
C ALA A 154 -16.73 -20.66 18.36
N ALA A 155 -16.80 -21.34 17.21
CA ALA A 155 -17.22 -22.71 17.09
C ALA A 155 -16.24 -23.67 17.79
#